data_3e8f635ec1e41228bacd53b96a2c10a7
#
_entry.id   3e8f635ec1e41228bacd53b96a2c10a7
#
_cell.length_a   1.000
_cell.length_b   1.000
_cell.length_c   1.000
_cell.angle_alpha   90.00
_cell.angle_beta   90.00
_cell.angle_gamma   90.00
#
_symmetry.space_group_name_H-M   'P 1'
#
loop_
_entity.id
_entity.type
_entity.pdbx_description
1 polymer ?
#
loop_
_entity_poly.entity_id
_entity_poly.type
_entity_poly.pdbx_seq_one_letter_code
_entity_poly.pdbx_strand_id
1 'polypeptide(L)'
;GSGITTGAGNTTMGYSAGSQITDGSCNILIGYNAQLSSNSTNRIGLGNGISVSANDQFRFGQGGTDVVFNQFATNASFTRVSDQRTKKEINTNEDLGLNFINDLRTVTYKKRAPSELPETFKDYNSNITEPKHKEKLYGMIAQEVKEALDKNNITDFGGWVEDEDSGLQAISQEMFIYPLIKAVQELSARVKELEDE
;
A
#
# COMPACT_ATOMS: atom_id res chain seq x y z
N GLY A 1 -1.49 -29.10 1.83
CA GLY A 1 -2.26 -29.46 3.01
C GLY A 1 -2.25 -30.93 3.37
N SER A 2 -1.12 -31.45 3.88
CA SER A 2 -1.02 -32.88 4.23
C SER A 2 -1.79 -33.26 5.51
N GLY A 3 -2.33 -32.30 6.26
CA GLY A 3 -3.04 -32.51 7.52
C GLY A 3 -4.56 -32.37 7.45
N ILE A 4 -5.14 -32.14 6.28
CA ILE A 4 -6.59 -31.92 6.14
C ILE A 4 -7.34 -33.25 6.39
N THR A 5 -8.26 -33.23 7.37
CA THR A 5 -9.07 -34.38 7.76
C THR A 5 -10.51 -34.30 7.24
N THR A 6 -11.19 -33.20 7.52
CA THR A 6 -12.59 -32.98 7.12
C THR A 6 -12.80 -31.69 6.31
N GLY A 7 -11.80 -30.80 6.25
CA GLY A 7 -11.90 -29.56 5.50
C GLY A 7 -11.95 -29.76 3.99
N ALA A 8 -12.78 -28.99 3.30
CA ALA A 8 -13.02 -29.08 1.86
C ALA A 8 -12.73 -27.77 1.12
N GLY A 9 -12.47 -27.86 -0.19
CA GLY A 9 -12.30 -26.66 -1.03
C GLY A 9 -11.04 -25.84 -0.75
N ASN A 10 -10.01 -26.41 -0.12
CA ASN A 10 -8.77 -25.71 0.17
C ASN A 10 -7.78 -25.78 -1.00
N THR A 11 -7.14 -24.67 -1.31
CA THR A 11 -6.03 -24.56 -2.27
C THR A 11 -4.76 -24.17 -1.54
N THR A 12 -3.74 -25.05 -1.55
CA THR A 12 -2.45 -24.76 -0.92
C THR A 12 -1.32 -24.99 -1.93
N MET A 13 -0.41 -24.03 -2.07
CA MET A 13 0.74 -24.13 -2.97
C MET A 13 1.99 -23.54 -2.30
N GLY A 14 3.02 -24.35 -2.19
CA GLY A 14 4.30 -24.01 -1.57
C GLY A 14 4.67 -24.94 -0.42
N TYR A 15 5.96 -24.91 -0.04
CA TYR A 15 6.46 -25.73 1.06
C TYR A 15 5.72 -25.41 2.36
N SER A 16 5.19 -26.42 3.03
CA SER A 16 4.40 -26.30 4.28
C SER A 16 3.18 -25.38 4.21
N ALA A 17 2.74 -24.93 3.02
CA ALA A 17 1.53 -24.12 2.91
C ALA A 17 0.32 -24.91 3.41
N GLY A 18 -0.45 -24.33 4.34
CA GLY A 18 -1.65 -24.94 4.91
C GLY A 18 -1.41 -26.22 5.71
N SER A 19 -0.20 -26.47 6.21
CA SER A 19 0.11 -27.70 6.96
C SER A 19 -0.64 -27.80 8.30
N GLN A 20 -1.15 -26.69 8.82
CA GLN A 20 -1.92 -26.63 10.07
C GLN A 20 -3.44 -26.73 9.83
N ILE A 21 -3.89 -26.83 8.58
CA ILE A 21 -5.32 -27.00 8.29
C ILE A 21 -5.71 -28.44 8.61
N THR A 22 -6.70 -28.62 9.46
CA THR A 22 -7.37 -29.91 9.70
C THR A 22 -8.81 -29.92 9.20
N ASP A 23 -9.64 -28.99 9.67
CA ASP A 23 -11.08 -28.93 9.41
C ASP A 23 -11.49 -27.66 8.64
N GLY A 24 -10.58 -26.72 8.43
CA GLY A 24 -10.84 -25.46 7.71
C GLY A 24 -11.21 -25.70 6.25
N SER A 25 -12.14 -24.90 5.72
CA SER A 25 -12.68 -25.04 4.36
C SER A 25 -12.57 -23.76 3.54
N CYS A 26 -12.52 -23.89 2.21
CA CYS A 26 -12.54 -22.79 1.25
C CYS A 26 -11.38 -21.79 1.47
N ASN A 27 -10.20 -22.26 1.85
CA ASN A 27 -9.03 -21.41 2.06
C ASN A 27 -8.07 -21.49 0.86
N ILE A 28 -7.42 -20.38 0.55
CA ILE A 28 -6.34 -20.29 -0.45
C ILE A 28 -5.07 -19.84 0.25
N LEU A 29 -4.03 -20.66 0.25
CA LEU A 29 -2.73 -20.37 0.86
C LEU A 29 -1.60 -20.65 -0.15
N ILE A 30 -0.94 -19.60 -0.58
CA ILE A 30 0.15 -19.69 -1.56
C ILE A 30 1.41 -19.04 -1.00
N GLY A 31 2.49 -19.81 -0.97
CA GLY A 31 3.82 -19.38 -0.52
C GLY A 31 4.47 -20.33 0.47
N TYR A 32 5.75 -20.12 0.74
CA TYR A 32 6.49 -20.88 1.75
C TYR A 32 5.87 -20.63 3.13
N ASN A 33 5.50 -21.70 3.85
CA ASN A 33 4.95 -21.67 5.19
C ASN A 33 3.77 -20.67 5.38
N ALA A 34 2.94 -20.49 4.34
CA ALA A 34 1.70 -19.73 4.44
C ALA A 34 0.67 -20.54 5.26
N GLN A 35 0.20 -19.99 6.37
CA GLN A 35 -0.61 -20.72 7.36
C GLN A 35 -1.92 -20.01 7.72
N LEU A 36 -2.78 -20.71 8.42
CA LEU A 36 -3.90 -20.17 9.17
C LEU A 36 -3.54 -20.11 10.66
N SER A 37 -4.06 -19.15 11.39
CA SER A 37 -3.90 -19.11 12.85
C SER A 37 -4.78 -20.15 13.58
N SER A 38 -5.78 -20.70 12.91
CA SER A 38 -6.70 -21.73 13.42
C SER A 38 -7.45 -22.36 12.26
N ASN A 39 -8.17 -23.47 12.50
CA ASN A 39 -9.13 -24.02 11.54
C ASN A 39 -10.26 -23.05 11.27
N SER A 40 -10.47 -22.67 10.02
CA SER A 40 -11.40 -21.61 9.67
C SER A 40 -11.68 -21.60 8.18
N THR A 41 -12.53 -20.69 7.75
CA THR A 41 -13.14 -20.73 6.43
C THR A 41 -12.97 -19.39 5.70
N ASN A 42 -12.94 -19.44 4.36
CA ASN A 42 -12.88 -18.29 3.47
C ASN A 42 -11.68 -17.36 3.71
N ARG A 43 -10.50 -17.92 3.87
CA ARG A 43 -9.26 -17.13 4.04
C ARG A 43 -8.41 -17.20 2.81
N ILE A 44 -7.83 -16.09 2.41
CA ILE A 44 -6.87 -16.01 1.32
C ILE A 44 -5.55 -15.47 1.88
N GLY A 45 -4.48 -16.23 1.74
CA GLY A 45 -3.14 -15.88 2.17
C GLY A 45 -2.12 -16.05 1.05
N LEU A 46 -1.40 -14.97 0.71
CA LEU A 46 -0.37 -14.96 -0.32
C LEU A 46 0.94 -14.43 0.24
N GLY A 47 1.99 -15.25 0.27
CA GLY A 47 3.32 -14.81 0.65
C GLY A 47 4.08 -15.76 1.56
N ASN A 48 5.30 -15.38 1.92
CA ASN A 48 6.21 -16.17 2.72
C ASN A 48 5.93 -15.99 4.22
N GLY A 49 5.70 -17.10 4.96
CA GLY A 49 5.57 -17.10 6.41
C GLY A 49 4.36 -16.34 6.96
N ILE A 50 3.38 -16.01 6.11
CA ILE A 50 2.18 -15.30 6.55
C ILE A 50 1.25 -16.21 7.35
N SER A 51 0.48 -15.60 8.27
CA SER A 51 -0.59 -16.28 8.99
C SER A 51 -1.88 -15.48 8.88
N VAL A 52 -2.91 -16.05 8.23
CA VAL A 52 -4.22 -15.41 8.11
C VAL A 52 -5.01 -15.65 9.39
N SER A 53 -5.41 -14.59 10.08
CA SER A 53 -5.88 -14.65 11.45
C SER A 53 -7.41 -14.60 11.63
N ALA A 54 -8.15 -14.15 10.63
CA ALA A 54 -9.60 -14.02 10.70
C ALA A 54 -10.30 -14.65 9.49
N ASN A 55 -11.53 -15.14 9.66
CA ASN A 55 -12.37 -15.57 8.54
C ASN A 55 -12.68 -14.40 7.61
N ASP A 56 -13.01 -14.72 6.38
CA ASP A 56 -13.34 -13.74 5.35
C ASP A 56 -12.26 -12.66 5.15
N GLN A 57 -10.99 -13.04 5.35
CA GLN A 57 -9.83 -12.15 5.26
C GLN A 57 -8.97 -12.52 4.05
N PHE A 58 -8.60 -11.50 3.28
CA PHE A 58 -7.48 -11.55 2.34
C PHE A 58 -6.24 -10.93 2.97
N ARG A 59 -5.12 -11.64 2.98
CA ARG A 59 -3.85 -11.17 3.53
C ARG A 59 -2.70 -11.51 2.60
N PHE A 60 -1.83 -10.55 2.33
CA PHE A 60 -0.62 -10.79 1.54
C PHE A 60 0.58 -10.05 2.13
N GLY A 61 1.78 -10.53 1.81
CA GLY A 61 3.04 -9.96 2.32
C GLY A 61 4.02 -11.01 2.80
N GLN A 62 4.79 -10.65 3.83
CA GLN A 62 5.84 -11.49 4.38
C GLN A 62 5.80 -11.49 5.91
N GLY A 63 5.91 -12.67 6.52
CA GLY A 63 5.93 -12.83 7.98
C GLY A 63 4.66 -12.35 8.67
N GLY A 64 4.78 -11.86 9.89
CA GLY A 64 3.67 -11.40 10.72
C GLY A 64 3.44 -9.89 10.71
N THR A 65 4.44 -9.10 10.33
CA THR A 65 4.47 -7.62 10.44
C THR A 65 4.42 -6.92 9.10
N ASP A 66 5.05 -7.49 8.06
CA ASP A 66 5.14 -6.89 6.73
C ASP A 66 4.00 -7.39 5.83
N VAL A 67 2.79 -7.11 6.27
CA VAL A 67 1.57 -7.62 5.65
C VAL A 67 0.52 -6.53 5.45
N VAL A 68 -0.24 -6.69 4.38
CA VAL A 68 -1.44 -5.92 4.08
C VAL A 68 -2.63 -6.87 4.08
N PHE A 69 -3.76 -6.45 4.64
CA PHE A 69 -4.94 -7.28 4.69
C PHE A 69 -6.23 -6.47 4.55
N ASN A 70 -7.27 -7.15 4.09
CA ASN A 70 -8.63 -6.65 4.00
C ASN A 70 -9.59 -7.67 4.63
N GLN A 71 -10.59 -7.17 5.32
CA GLN A 71 -11.68 -7.97 5.87
C GLN A 71 -12.91 -7.81 4.95
N PHE A 72 -13.22 -8.81 4.16
CA PHE A 72 -14.23 -8.72 3.09
C PHE A 72 -15.60 -8.22 3.55
N ALA A 73 -16.00 -8.59 4.76
CA ALA A 73 -17.32 -8.26 5.28
C ALA A 73 -17.44 -6.83 5.83
N THR A 74 -16.34 -6.20 6.24
CA THR A 74 -16.38 -4.98 7.05
C THR A 74 -15.48 -3.86 6.60
N ASN A 75 -14.50 -4.12 5.73
CA ASN A 75 -13.49 -3.14 5.34
C ASN A 75 -13.25 -3.14 3.84
N ALA A 76 -13.59 -2.06 3.17
CA ALA A 76 -13.36 -1.87 1.74
C ALA A 76 -11.92 -1.42 1.39
N SER A 77 -11.10 -1.08 2.39
CA SER A 77 -9.70 -0.66 2.22
C SER A 77 -8.73 -1.69 2.78
N PHE A 78 -7.49 -1.68 2.32
CA PHE A 78 -6.43 -2.50 2.90
C PHE A 78 -5.94 -1.91 4.21
N THR A 79 -5.69 -2.78 5.18
CA THR A 79 -5.16 -2.43 6.50
C THR A 79 -3.72 -2.91 6.63
N ARG A 80 -2.84 -2.05 7.13
CA ARG A 80 -1.45 -2.38 7.43
C ARG A 80 -1.25 -2.54 8.94
N VAL A 81 -0.38 -3.46 9.35
CA VAL A 81 0.02 -3.59 10.75
C VAL A 81 0.70 -2.29 11.20
N SER A 82 0.25 -1.73 12.34
CA SER A 82 0.76 -0.47 12.89
C SER A 82 0.92 -0.51 14.42
N ASP A 83 1.21 -1.69 14.95
CA ASP A 83 1.42 -1.90 16.38
C ASP A 83 2.74 -1.25 16.84
N GLN A 84 2.70 -0.54 17.96
CA GLN A 84 3.88 0.13 18.52
C GLN A 84 5.06 -0.82 18.73
N ARG A 85 4.80 -2.06 19.11
CA ARG A 85 5.83 -3.09 19.35
C ARG A 85 6.64 -3.48 18.11
N THR A 86 6.14 -3.13 16.92
CA THR A 86 6.81 -3.36 15.63
C THR A 86 7.57 -2.15 15.12
N LYS A 87 7.58 -1.05 15.87
CA LYS A 87 8.17 0.23 15.47
C LYS A 87 9.31 0.61 16.44
N LYS A 88 10.28 1.34 15.93
CA LYS A 88 11.36 1.97 16.70
C LYS A 88 11.47 3.45 16.32
N GLU A 89 12.19 4.22 17.12
CA GLU A 89 12.45 5.63 16.84
C GLU A 89 11.16 6.43 16.59
N ILE A 90 10.15 6.20 17.46
CA ILE A 90 8.84 6.83 17.36
C ILE A 90 8.93 8.25 17.84
N ASN A 91 8.93 9.19 16.92
CA ASN A 91 8.98 10.63 17.18
C ASN A 91 7.70 11.31 16.69
N THR A 92 7.40 12.48 17.24
CA THR A 92 6.37 13.35 16.67
C THR A 92 6.82 13.82 15.28
N ASN A 93 5.90 13.83 14.32
CA ASN A 93 6.18 14.37 12.99
C ASN A 93 6.32 15.90 13.08
N GLU A 94 7.52 16.42 12.86
CA GLU A 94 7.82 17.85 12.80
C GLU A 94 8.28 18.30 11.40
N ASP A 95 8.52 17.35 10.48
CA ASP A 95 9.15 17.59 9.18
C ASP A 95 8.11 17.83 8.08
N LEU A 96 7.06 17.00 8.07
CA LEU A 96 6.08 16.96 7.00
C LEU A 96 4.75 17.56 7.48
N GLY A 97 4.63 18.88 7.43
CA GLY A 97 3.46 19.65 7.84
C GLY A 97 2.96 20.61 6.76
N LEU A 98 2.47 21.78 7.18
CA LEU A 98 1.82 22.77 6.33
C LEU A 98 2.72 23.28 5.19
N ASN A 99 4.00 23.48 5.44
CA ASN A 99 4.95 23.96 4.43
C ASN A 99 5.08 22.94 3.30
N PHE A 100 5.31 21.67 3.63
CA PHE A 100 5.39 20.61 2.64
C PHE A 100 4.10 20.49 1.83
N ILE A 101 2.93 20.50 2.48
CA ILE A 101 1.63 20.41 1.81
C ILE A 101 1.40 21.57 0.84
N ASN A 102 1.83 22.78 1.20
CA ASN A 102 1.72 23.96 0.34
C ASN A 102 2.64 23.91 -0.88
N ASP A 103 3.73 23.14 -0.82
CA ASP A 103 4.64 22.93 -1.94
C ASP A 103 4.15 21.88 -2.94
N LEU A 104 3.13 21.09 -2.57
CA LEU A 104 2.56 20.06 -3.44
C LEU A 104 1.54 20.65 -4.42
N ARG A 105 1.66 20.27 -5.68
CA ARG A 105 0.70 20.61 -6.73
C ARG A 105 -0.19 19.42 -7.06
N THR A 106 -1.49 19.60 -6.92
CA THR A 106 -2.46 18.64 -7.43
C THR A 106 -2.75 18.90 -8.91
N VAL A 107 -2.88 17.85 -9.70
CA VAL A 107 -3.09 17.94 -11.14
C VAL A 107 -4.26 17.08 -11.59
N THR A 108 -4.80 17.43 -12.75
CA THR A 108 -5.66 16.54 -13.52
C THR A 108 -4.92 16.09 -14.78
N TYR A 109 -5.06 14.84 -15.14
CA TYR A 109 -4.36 14.28 -16.30
C TYR A 109 -5.17 13.19 -17.01
N LYS A 110 -4.71 12.80 -18.18
CA LYS A 110 -5.14 11.59 -18.89
C LYS A 110 -3.92 10.70 -19.11
N LYS A 111 -4.14 9.40 -19.21
CA LYS A 111 -3.07 8.46 -19.60
C LYS A 111 -2.71 8.70 -21.06
N ARG A 112 -1.43 8.61 -21.38
CA ARG A 112 -0.91 8.63 -22.75
C ARG A 112 -1.28 7.34 -23.48
N ALA A 113 -1.41 7.42 -24.80
CA ALA A 113 -1.40 6.23 -25.63
C ALA A 113 -0.01 5.57 -25.59
N PRO A 114 0.09 4.25 -25.80
CA PRO A 114 1.40 3.58 -25.90
C PRO A 114 2.34 4.19 -26.91
N SER A 115 1.84 4.71 -28.04
CA SER A 115 2.68 5.41 -29.06
C SER A 115 3.22 6.77 -28.63
N GLU A 116 2.69 7.35 -27.56
CA GLU A 116 3.14 8.64 -27.00
C GLU A 116 4.13 8.47 -25.84
N LEU A 117 4.39 7.23 -25.43
CA LEU A 117 5.39 6.92 -24.41
C LEU A 117 6.81 7.04 -24.99
N PRO A 118 7.83 7.28 -24.15
CA PRO A 118 9.22 7.13 -24.60
C PRO A 118 9.49 5.73 -25.18
N GLU A 119 10.23 5.64 -26.25
CA GLU A 119 10.56 4.36 -26.92
C GLU A 119 11.30 3.37 -26.01
N THR A 120 11.96 3.88 -24.98
CA THR A 120 12.67 3.09 -23.98
C THR A 120 11.75 2.40 -22.98
N PHE A 121 10.47 2.80 -22.94
CA PHE A 121 9.52 2.22 -21.99
C PHE A 121 8.98 0.88 -22.53
N LYS A 122 8.89 -0.10 -21.64
CA LYS A 122 8.42 -1.45 -21.98
C LYS A 122 7.02 -1.46 -22.66
N ASP A 123 6.17 -0.51 -22.29
CA ASP A 123 4.81 -0.40 -22.79
C ASP A 123 4.71 0.47 -24.05
N TYR A 124 5.82 0.97 -24.61
CA TYR A 124 5.82 1.68 -25.87
C TYR A 124 5.36 0.78 -27.01
N ASN A 125 4.45 1.29 -27.81
CA ASN A 125 3.99 0.62 -29.04
C ASN A 125 3.47 1.66 -30.04
N SER A 126 4.23 1.86 -31.12
CA SER A 126 3.91 2.86 -32.18
C SER A 126 2.58 2.61 -32.89
N ASN A 127 2.05 1.37 -32.84
CA ASN A 127 0.80 1.01 -33.50
C ASN A 127 -0.46 1.28 -32.64
N ILE A 128 -0.29 1.58 -31.34
CA ILE A 128 -1.41 1.83 -30.44
C ILE A 128 -1.49 3.32 -30.13
N THR A 129 -2.32 4.03 -30.90
CA THR A 129 -2.47 5.50 -30.88
C THR A 129 -3.56 5.99 -29.92
N GLU A 130 -4.33 5.09 -29.32
CA GLU A 130 -5.36 5.42 -28.35
C GLU A 130 -5.01 4.90 -26.96
N PRO A 131 -5.23 5.69 -25.91
CA PRO A 131 -5.01 5.23 -24.54
C PRO A 131 -6.07 4.21 -24.15
N LYS A 132 -5.69 3.22 -23.34
CA LYS A 132 -6.63 2.21 -22.81
C LYS A 132 -7.71 2.84 -21.93
N HIS A 133 -7.38 3.91 -21.21
CA HIS A 133 -8.27 4.65 -20.32
C HIS A 133 -8.32 6.10 -20.74
N LYS A 134 -9.54 6.60 -21.01
CA LYS A 134 -9.77 7.97 -21.52
C LYS A 134 -10.28 8.93 -20.44
N GLU A 135 -10.51 8.41 -19.24
CA GLU A 135 -11.04 9.17 -18.10
C GLU A 135 -10.04 10.24 -17.66
N LYS A 136 -10.59 11.33 -17.15
CA LYS A 136 -9.83 12.36 -16.46
C LYS A 136 -9.48 11.85 -15.05
N LEU A 137 -8.21 11.81 -14.73
CA LEU A 137 -7.67 11.39 -13.44
C LEU A 137 -7.19 12.59 -12.63
N TYR A 138 -7.09 12.41 -11.33
CA TYR A 138 -6.61 13.40 -10.37
C TYR A 138 -5.42 12.80 -9.61
N GLY A 139 -4.41 13.61 -9.34
CA GLY A 139 -3.25 13.12 -8.62
C GLY A 139 -2.15 14.17 -8.49
N MET A 140 -0.93 13.72 -8.34
CA MET A 140 0.30 14.51 -8.28
C MET A 140 1.32 13.93 -9.26
N ILE A 141 2.33 14.72 -9.60
CA ILE A 141 3.47 14.28 -10.41
C ILE A 141 4.59 13.87 -9.46
N ALA A 142 5.09 12.64 -9.59
CA ALA A 142 6.09 12.09 -8.66
C ALA A 142 7.39 12.91 -8.63
N GLN A 143 7.81 13.47 -9.77
CA GLN A 143 8.96 14.36 -9.87
C GLN A 143 8.75 15.65 -9.04
N GLU A 144 7.57 16.28 -9.14
CA GLU A 144 7.24 17.49 -8.38
C GLU A 144 7.14 17.20 -6.87
N VAL A 145 6.67 16.01 -6.50
CA VAL A 145 6.70 15.55 -5.11
C VAL A 145 8.14 15.42 -4.61
N LYS A 146 9.04 14.87 -5.43
CA LYS A 146 10.46 14.80 -5.09
C LYS A 146 11.09 16.17 -4.90
N GLU A 147 10.80 17.13 -5.79
CA GLU A 147 11.25 18.52 -5.64
C GLU A 147 10.75 19.15 -4.34
N ALA A 148 9.48 18.92 -3.97
CA ALA A 148 8.92 19.41 -2.71
C ALA A 148 9.61 18.76 -1.48
N LEU A 149 9.92 17.45 -1.53
CA LEU A 149 10.68 16.76 -0.48
C LEU A 149 12.08 17.36 -0.34
N ASP A 150 12.80 17.55 -1.44
CA ASP A 150 14.16 18.12 -1.46
C ASP A 150 14.18 19.55 -0.91
N LYS A 151 13.19 20.38 -1.29
CA LYS A 151 13.03 21.74 -0.78
C LYS A 151 12.84 21.78 0.74
N ASN A 152 12.17 20.78 1.29
CA ASN A 152 11.93 20.63 2.74
C ASN A 152 13.02 19.79 3.44
N ASN A 153 14.11 19.42 2.75
CA ASN A 153 15.22 18.60 3.25
C ASN A 153 14.79 17.19 3.73
N ILE A 154 13.77 16.59 3.11
CA ILE A 154 13.27 15.27 3.43
C ILE A 154 13.87 14.25 2.46
N THR A 155 14.65 13.31 2.97
CA THR A 155 15.39 12.32 2.16
C THR A 155 14.84 10.90 2.25
N ASP A 156 13.96 10.61 3.20
CA ASP A 156 13.53 9.25 3.58
C ASP A 156 12.00 9.09 3.68
N PHE A 157 11.25 9.85 2.89
CA PHE A 157 9.79 9.73 2.86
C PHE A 157 9.34 8.48 2.09
N GLY A 158 8.80 7.50 2.79
CA GLY A 158 8.30 6.24 2.21
C GLY A 158 7.08 6.38 1.28
N GLY A 159 6.56 7.58 1.08
CA GLY A 159 5.48 7.87 0.13
C GLY A 159 5.94 8.19 -1.29
N TRP A 160 7.24 8.23 -1.54
CA TRP A 160 7.86 8.40 -2.85
C TRP A 160 8.92 7.32 -3.08
N VAL A 161 9.01 6.81 -4.28
CA VAL A 161 9.98 5.77 -4.67
C VAL A 161 10.34 5.93 -6.14
N GLU A 162 11.59 5.61 -6.47
CA GLU A 162 12.08 5.44 -7.83
C GLU A 162 12.50 4.00 -8.05
N ASP A 163 12.06 3.42 -9.14
CA ASP A 163 12.46 2.09 -9.58
C ASP A 163 13.88 2.15 -10.15
N GLU A 164 14.80 1.39 -9.56
CA GLU A 164 16.24 1.43 -9.89
C GLU A 164 16.55 0.99 -11.33
N ASP A 165 15.73 0.10 -11.91
CA ASP A 165 15.97 -0.45 -13.24
C ASP A 165 15.42 0.47 -14.34
N SER A 166 14.23 1.03 -14.14
CA SER A 166 13.52 1.81 -15.15
C SER A 166 13.61 3.33 -14.96
N GLY A 167 13.98 3.80 -13.76
CA GLY A 167 13.92 5.21 -13.38
C GLY A 167 12.49 5.76 -13.27
N LEU A 168 11.47 4.88 -13.28
CA LEU A 168 10.09 5.29 -13.08
C LEU A 168 9.84 5.66 -11.64
N GLN A 169 9.24 6.84 -11.44
CA GLN A 169 8.91 7.33 -10.11
C GLN A 169 7.44 7.06 -9.79
N ALA A 170 7.18 6.70 -8.54
CA ALA A 170 5.85 6.41 -8.03
C ALA A 170 5.59 7.08 -6.68
N ILE A 171 4.33 7.29 -6.35
CA ILE A 171 3.89 7.82 -5.07
C ILE A 171 2.83 6.93 -4.43
N SER A 172 2.95 6.74 -3.12
CA SER A 172 1.91 6.12 -2.29
C SER A 172 0.99 7.23 -1.75
N GLN A 173 -0.18 7.40 -2.38
CA GLN A 173 -1.09 8.50 -2.06
C GLN A 173 -1.55 8.47 -0.59
N GLU A 174 -1.71 7.30 0.00
CA GLU A 174 -2.11 7.15 1.40
C GLU A 174 -1.10 7.73 2.40
N MET A 175 0.18 7.77 2.04
CA MET A 175 1.23 8.31 2.91
C MET A 175 1.12 9.83 3.12
N PHE A 176 0.41 10.54 2.25
CA PHE A 176 0.18 12.00 2.37
C PHE A 176 -0.89 12.36 3.41
N ILE A 177 -1.64 11.38 3.92
CA ILE A 177 -2.62 11.61 4.99
C ILE A 177 -1.94 12.13 6.26
N TYR A 178 -0.77 11.63 6.60
CA TYR A 178 -0.05 12.04 7.82
C TYR A 178 0.47 13.47 7.76
N PRO A 179 1.11 13.92 6.67
CA PRO A 179 1.39 15.35 6.43
C PRO A 179 0.15 16.24 6.48
N LEU A 180 -0.97 15.80 5.91
CA LEU A 180 -2.23 16.55 5.95
C LEU A 180 -2.77 16.69 7.38
N ILE A 181 -2.71 15.64 8.20
CA ILE A 181 -3.10 15.70 9.61
C ILE A 181 -2.25 16.73 10.35
N LYS A 182 -0.91 16.70 10.15
CA LYS A 182 0.00 17.67 10.77
C LYS A 182 -0.30 19.10 10.30
N ALA A 183 -0.50 19.31 8.99
CA ALA A 183 -0.84 20.62 8.43
C ALA A 183 -2.14 21.19 9.03
N VAL A 184 -3.17 20.35 9.21
CA VAL A 184 -4.43 20.76 9.87
C VAL A 184 -4.20 21.13 11.33
N GLN A 185 -3.38 20.37 12.07
CA GLN A 185 -3.02 20.70 13.46
C GLN A 185 -2.30 22.05 13.56
N GLU A 186 -1.35 22.33 12.66
CA GLU A 186 -0.63 23.60 12.60
C GLU A 186 -1.55 24.78 12.26
N LEU A 187 -2.46 24.60 11.29
CA LEU A 187 -3.47 25.62 10.95
C LEU A 187 -4.41 25.89 12.12
N SER A 188 -4.87 24.83 12.81
CA SER A 188 -5.75 24.98 13.97
C SER A 188 -5.08 25.75 15.12
N ALA A 189 -3.79 25.52 15.35
CA ALA A 189 -3.02 26.26 16.34
C ALA A 189 -2.90 27.74 15.96
N ARG A 190 -2.60 28.06 14.70
CA ARG A 190 -2.49 29.46 14.22
C ARG A 190 -3.83 30.21 14.29
N VAL A 191 -4.94 29.52 13.95
CA VAL A 191 -6.28 30.13 14.08
C VAL A 191 -6.56 30.50 15.54
N LYS A 192 -6.27 29.59 16.46
CA LYS A 192 -6.47 29.83 17.89
C LYS A 192 -5.62 31.02 18.41
N GLU A 193 -4.37 31.11 17.99
CA GLU A 193 -3.50 32.23 18.34
C GLU A 193 -4.11 33.58 17.89
N LEU A 194 -4.68 33.63 16.67
CA LEU A 194 -5.33 34.83 16.12
C LEU A 194 -6.68 35.16 16.79
N GLU A 195 -7.38 34.16 17.33
CA GLU A 195 -8.64 34.39 18.06
C GLU A 195 -8.40 34.89 19.51
N ASP A 196 -7.22 34.60 20.07
CA ASP A 196 -6.83 35.00 21.42
C ASP A 196 -6.16 36.38 21.47
N GLU A 197 -5.85 37.01 20.28
CA GLU A 197 -5.36 38.39 20.12
C GLU A 197 -6.52 39.42 20.02
#